data_a50d58362377c2ad532ee37d1e30100c
#
_entry.id   a50d58362377c2ad532ee37d1e30100c
#
_cell.length_a   1.000
_cell.length_b   1.000
_cell.length_c   1.000
_cell.angle_alpha   90.00
_cell.angle_beta   90.00
_cell.angle_gamma   90.00
#
_symmetry.space_group_name_H-M   'P 1'
#
loop_
_entity.id
_entity.type
_entity.pdbx_description
1 polymer ?
#
loop_
_entity_poly.entity_id
_entity_poly.type
_entity_poly.pdbx_seq_one_letter_code
_entity_poly.pdbx_strand_id
1 'polypeptide(L)'
;MKNISDNLTNNIKRHLIQPWPYASSIGDEYRDIVTNGEGIYIEDKNGNKLIDGPAGMWCSNIGHRNEEIAKVMYDQAMNLSYNSPWYTTNEPSAKLSKMISDYAPGDLNNVFFTTGGSTAVESALRFVQYYNNVIGLPEKKLILCREDGYHGSTYLTASLNGKSRTSDWMNYENTNIVKLSSPNSFRKLNGKSIKEFEDFLIKELDDVINEKGAKNIAAFIGEPIQASGGVIVPPENYLKRVRDICRSNNIIFIADEVVTGFGRMGHIFASEKVFGIIPDIITFAKGVTSGYFPLGGIVISNKLIKDLRSSNHADAMFGHGLTYSSHPIGCAVAIKNIELMENGVLDNALELGPIFQEQLKTLLDLPIVGDVRGQGLMACIECVADYNEENPLALDLKVGEIIDKHCQKLGLLLRPAINMCILSPPLIINKHDIDNIVSILRQGIIQSMEELKSKDLWHN
;
A
#
# COMPACT_ATOMS: atom_id res chain seq x y z
N MET A 1 -37.71 -1.97 10.77
CA MET A 1 -36.47 -2.00 9.97
C MET A 1 -36.35 -0.82 8.98
N LYS A 2 -37.37 -0.47 8.18
CA LYS A 2 -37.31 0.71 7.26
C LYS A 2 -36.85 2.01 7.94
N ASN A 3 -37.41 2.38 9.11
CA ASN A 3 -37.07 3.63 9.82
C ASN A 3 -35.60 3.70 10.31
N ILE A 4 -34.94 2.59 10.61
CA ILE A 4 -33.54 2.56 11.05
C ILE A 4 -32.60 2.76 9.86
N SER A 5 -32.90 2.12 8.72
CA SER A 5 -32.13 2.27 7.49
C SER A 5 -32.15 3.71 6.94
N ASP A 6 -33.32 4.36 6.98
CA ASP A 6 -33.46 5.74 6.53
C ASP A 6 -32.73 6.72 7.46
N ASN A 7 -32.68 6.43 8.75
CA ASN A 7 -31.95 7.25 9.72
C ASN A 7 -30.43 7.11 9.54
N LEU A 8 -29.91 5.89 9.31
CA LEU A 8 -28.47 5.67 9.04
C LEU A 8 -28.02 6.35 7.75
N THR A 9 -28.80 6.25 6.68
CA THR A 9 -28.52 6.94 5.42
C THR A 9 -28.46 8.46 5.60
N ASN A 10 -29.40 9.03 6.36
CA ASN A 10 -29.39 10.46 6.69
C ASN A 10 -28.17 10.86 7.54
N ASN A 11 -27.79 10.04 8.51
CA ASN A 11 -26.61 10.30 9.33
C ASN A 11 -25.32 10.29 8.50
N ILE A 12 -25.18 9.33 7.59
CA ILE A 12 -24.03 9.27 6.66
C ILE A 12 -23.97 10.56 5.83
N LYS A 13 -25.07 10.92 5.18
CA LYS A 13 -25.13 12.08 4.30
C LYS A 13 -24.84 13.40 5.02
N ARG A 14 -25.41 13.60 6.20
CA ARG A 14 -25.38 14.89 6.90
C ARG A 14 -24.22 15.08 7.88
N HIS A 15 -23.67 13.98 8.41
CA HIS A 15 -22.77 14.07 9.56
C HIS A 15 -21.41 13.38 9.31
N LEU A 16 -21.29 12.54 8.28
CA LEU A 16 -20.06 11.82 7.97
C LEU A 16 -19.43 12.32 6.66
N ILE A 17 -18.27 12.95 6.76
CA ILE A 17 -17.46 13.28 5.57
C ILE A 17 -16.66 12.03 5.21
N GLN A 18 -16.93 11.48 4.04
CA GLN A 18 -16.21 10.32 3.52
C GLN A 18 -14.79 10.71 3.05
N PRO A 19 -13.81 9.81 3.09
CA PRO A 19 -12.49 10.07 2.49
C PRO A 19 -12.59 10.31 0.97
N TRP A 20 -11.81 11.28 0.44
CA TRP A 20 -11.74 11.62 -0.99
C TRP A 20 -13.07 12.09 -1.63
N PRO A 21 -13.82 12.98 -1.00
CA PRO A 21 -15.09 13.45 -1.53
C PRO A 21 -14.86 14.54 -2.60
N TYR A 22 -15.77 14.67 -3.52
CA TYR A 22 -15.88 15.89 -4.33
C TYR A 22 -16.56 17.00 -3.51
N ALA A 23 -16.18 18.26 -3.72
CA ALA A 23 -16.80 19.39 -3.02
C ALA A 23 -18.32 19.42 -3.15
N SER A 24 -18.85 19.01 -4.31
CA SER A 24 -20.28 18.92 -4.60
C SER A 24 -21.00 17.81 -3.83
N SER A 25 -20.29 16.82 -3.30
CA SER A 25 -20.89 15.69 -2.57
C SER A 25 -20.70 15.77 -1.06
N ILE A 26 -19.91 16.70 -0.55
CA ILE A 26 -19.72 16.87 0.90
C ILE A 26 -21.05 17.23 1.55
N GLY A 27 -21.49 16.41 2.51
CA GLY A 27 -22.76 16.58 3.21
C GLY A 27 -23.97 15.93 2.52
N ASP A 28 -23.79 15.28 1.36
CA ASP A 28 -24.84 14.50 0.68
C ASP A 28 -24.29 13.19 0.05
N GLU A 29 -23.02 12.87 0.25
CA GLU A 29 -22.43 11.64 -0.28
C GLU A 29 -22.98 10.40 0.44
N TYR A 30 -23.36 9.40 -0.34
CA TYR A 30 -23.74 8.09 0.16
C TYR A 30 -22.80 7.02 -0.35
N ARG A 31 -22.35 6.16 0.52
CA ARG A 31 -21.66 4.90 0.19
C ARG A 31 -22.41 3.72 0.81
N ASP A 32 -22.33 2.57 0.16
CA ASP A 32 -22.98 1.36 0.63
C ASP A 32 -22.50 0.97 2.03
N ILE A 33 -23.44 0.53 2.86
CA ILE A 33 -23.15 0.17 4.25
C ILE A 33 -22.78 -1.32 4.29
N VAL A 34 -21.56 -1.61 4.69
CA VAL A 34 -21.12 -2.96 5.05
C VAL A 34 -21.51 -3.21 6.50
N THR A 35 -22.21 -4.30 6.76
CA THR A 35 -22.78 -4.63 8.07
C THR A 35 -22.10 -5.81 8.74
N ASN A 36 -21.47 -6.69 7.98
CA ASN A 36 -20.85 -7.91 8.49
C ASN A 36 -19.62 -8.29 7.64
N GLY A 37 -18.74 -9.12 8.21
CA GLY A 37 -17.61 -9.72 7.51
C GLY A 37 -17.26 -11.08 8.13
N GLU A 38 -16.97 -12.07 7.29
CA GLU A 38 -16.58 -13.42 7.71
C GLU A 38 -15.63 -14.07 6.69
N GLY A 39 -14.47 -14.49 7.13
CA GLY A 39 -13.44 -15.02 6.25
C GLY A 39 -13.07 -14.04 5.14
N ILE A 40 -13.26 -14.43 3.89
CA ILE A 40 -12.97 -13.60 2.71
C ILE A 40 -14.17 -12.74 2.26
N TYR A 41 -15.28 -12.78 2.97
CA TYR A 41 -16.54 -12.17 2.56
C TYR A 41 -16.91 -10.96 3.42
N ILE A 42 -17.54 -9.98 2.79
CA ILE A 42 -18.29 -8.91 3.43
C ILE A 42 -19.76 -9.00 3.06
N GLU A 43 -20.64 -8.42 3.86
CA GLU A 43 -22.08 -8.37 3.63
C GLU A 43 -22.58 -6.93 3.71
N ASP A 44 -23.35 -6.51 2.72
CA ASP A 44 -23.99 -5.19 2.71
C ASP A 44 -25.28 -5.17 3.55
N LYS A 45 -25.86 -3.98 3.73
CA LYS A 45 -27.10 -3.78 4.47
C LYS A 45 -28.34 -4.52 3.90
N ASN A 46 -28.27 -5.00 2.66
CA ASN A 46 -29.34 -5.70 2.00
C ASN A 46 -29.19 -7.24 2.10
N GLY A 47 -28.08 -7.70 2.73
CA GLY A 47 -27.73 -9.11 2.86
C GLY A 47 -26.98 -9.68 1.65
N ASN A 48 -26.49 -8.84 0.74
CA ASN A 48 -25.67 -9.29 -0.37
C ASN A 48 -24.27 -9.64 0.14
N LYS A 49 -23.83 -10.85 -0.10
CA LYS A 49 -22.51 -11.36 0.29
C LYS A 49 -21.55 -11.21 -0.88
N LEU A 50 -20.43 -10.51 -0.66
CA LEU A 50 -19.43 -10.21 -1.67
C LEU A 50 -18.07 -10.75 -1.21
N ILE A 51 -17.29 -11.34 -2.11
CA ILE A 51 -15.86 -11.57 -1.89
C ILE A 51 -15.19 -10.19 -1.75
N ASP A 52 -14.45 -9.98 -0.66
CA ASP A 52 -13.68 -8.76 -0.42
C ASP A 52 -12.39 -8.79 -1.28
N GLY A 53 -12.53 -8.55 -2.58
CA GLY A 53 -11.44 -8.61 -3.54
C GLY A 53 -10.27 -7.65 -3.23
N PRO A 54 -10.48 -6.44 -2.67
CA PRO A 54 -9.41 -5.56 -2.21
C PRO A 54 -8.92 -5.83 -0.77
N ALA A 55 -9.48 -6.80 -0.03
CA ALA A 55 -9.26 -6.99 1.41
C ALA A 55 -9.38 -5.66 2.18
N GLY A 56 -10.54 -5.03 2.08
CA GLY A 56 -10.79 -3.68 2.53
C GLY A 56 -9.94 -2.67 1.75
N MET A 57 -8.81 -2.28 2.29
CA MET A 57 -7.83 -1.40 1.65
C MET A 57 -6.43 -2.03 1.73
N TRP A 58 -6.24 -3.25 1.19
CA TRP A 58 -5.00 -4.03 1.23
C TRP A 58 -4.61 -4.48 2.64
N CYS A 59 -5.56 -4.60 3.58
CA CYS A 59 -5.25 -4.79 4.98
C CYS A 59 -5.84 -6.05 5.61
N SER A 60 -7.01 -6.54 5.19
CA SER A 60 -7.68 -7.70 5.82
C SER A 60 -7.02 -9.04 5.44
N ASN A 61 -5.71 -9.16 5.68
CA ASN A 61 -4.88 -10.26 5.18
C ASN A 61 -5.32 -11.64 5.71
N ILE A 62 -5.69 -11.74 7.00
CA ILE A 62 -6.22 -12.99 7.59
C ILE A 62 -7.74 -13.07 7.54
N GLY A 63 -8.38 -12.19 6.75
CA GLY A 63 -9.84 -12.15 6.62
C GLY A 63 -10.55 -11.53 7.81
N HIS A 64 -11.87 -11.62 7.77
CA HIS A 64 -12.77 -11.04 8.76
C HIS A 64 -13.16 -12.04 9.85
N ARG A 65 -13.57 -11.56 11.03
CA ARG A 65 -14.15 -12.34 12.13
C ARG A 65 -13.22 -13.43 12.66
N ASN A 66 -11.92 -13.14 12.79
CA ASN A 66 -10.99 -14.05 13.44
C ASN A 66 -11.17 -14.00 14.95
N GLU A 67 -11.60 -15.12 15.55
CA GLU A 67 -11.92 -15.21 16.98
C GLU A 67 -10.68 -15.09 17.87
N GLU A 68 -9.52 -15.57 17.42
CA GLU A 68 -8.27 -15.47 18.19
C GLU A 68 -7.82 -14.01 18.32
N ILE A 69 -7.92 -13.24 17.24
CA ILE A 69 -7.63 -11.79 17.27
C ILE A 69 -8.64 -11.08 18.20
N ALA A 70 -9.93 -11.36 18.06
CA ALA A 70 -10.96 -10.72 18.88
C ALA A 70 -10.74 -11.02 20.38
N LYS A 71 -10.36 -12.25 20.71
CA LYS A 71 -10.04 -12.66 22.08
C LYS A 71 -8.82 -11.89 22.61
N VAL A 72 -7.74 -11.80 21.85
CA VAL A 72 -6.54 -11.06 22.25
C VAL A 72 -6.84 -9.58 22.46
N MET A 73 -7.68 -8.97 21.62
CA MET A 73 -8.13 -7.58 21.80
C MET A 73 -8.86 -7.41 23.15
N TYR A 74 -9.81 -8.32 23.44
CA TYR A 74 -10.56 -8.29 24.68
C TYR A 74 -9.63 -8.46 25.89
N ASP A 75 -8.80 -9.50 25.90
CA ASP A 75 -7.91 -9.83 27.01
C ASP A 75 -6.93 -8.67 27.29
N GLN A 76 -6.34 -8.10 26.23
CA GLN A 76 -5.42 -6.97 26.39
C GLN A 76 -6.12 -5.70 26.86
N ALA A 77 -7.34 -5.43 26.38
CA ALA A 77 -8.13 -4.27 26.84
C ALA A 77 -8.48 -4.37 28.33
N MET A 78 -8.76 -5.58 28.82
CA MET A 78 -9.04 -5.84 30.24
C MET A 78 -7.77 -5.76 31.11
N ASN A 79 -6.61 -6.11 30.55
CA ASN A 79 -5.34 -6.06 31.27
C ASN A 79 -4.75 -4.65 31.31
N LEU A 80 -4.56 -4.03 30.14
CA LEU A 80 -4.03 -2.67 29.99
C LEU A 80 -4.54 -2.08 28.68
N SER A 81 -5.50 -1.17 28.76
CA SER A 81 -6.09 -0.53 27.58
C SER A 81 -5.18 0.50 26.94
N TYR A 82 -4.40 1.23 27.74
CA TYR A 82 -3.48 2.27 27.30
C TYR A 82 -2.43 2.58 28.35
N ASN A 83 -1.25 3.02 27.92
CA ASN A 83 -0.25 3.69 28.75
C ASN A 83 0.42 4.82 27.95
N SER A 84 0.95 5.82 28.62
CA SER A 84 1.69 6.90 27.95
C SER A 84 3.05 6.40 27.43
N PRO A 85 3.30 6.48 26.12
CA PRO A 85 4.60 6.09 25.55
C PRO A 85 5.73 7.09 25.91
N TRP A 86 5.39 8.19 26.57
CA TRP A 86 6.33 9.25 26.93
C TRP A 86 7.19 8.88 28.15
N TYR A 87 6.61 8.20 29.11
CA TYR A 87 7.26 7.89 30.39
C TYR A 87 7.33 6.40 30.70
N THR A 88 6.54 5.61 30.00
CA THR A 88 6.42 4.17 30.25
C THR A 88 6.42 3.39 28.94
N THR A 89 6.64 2.11 29.01
CA THR A 89 6.45 1.17 27.91
C THR A 89 5.52 0.05 28.35
N ASN A 90 5.18 -0.85 27.45
CA ASN A 90 4.34 -2.00 27.76
C ASN A 90 4.93 -3.30 27.17
N GLU A 91 4.55 -4.41 27.74
CA GLU A 91 5.04 -5.74 27.36
C GLU A 91 4.73 -6.09 25.88
N PRO A 92 3.47 -5.90 25.37
CA PRO A 92 3.19 -6.16 23.97
C PRO A 92 4.08 -5.40 22.99
N SER A 93 4.36 -4.12 23.24
CA SER A 93 5.22 -3.33 22.33
C SER A 93 6.67 -3.82 22.34
N ALA A 94 7.20 -4.21 23.49
CA ALA A 94 8.55 -4.76 23.61
C ALA A 94 8.66 -6.12 22.88
N LYS A 95 7.67 -7.00 23.04
CA LYS A 95 7.61 -8.28 22.31
C LYS A 95 7.49 -8.09 20.81
N LEU A 96 6.57 -7.22 20.38
CA LEU A 96 6.33 -6.97 18.96
C LEU A 96 7.57 -6.35 18.30
N SER A 97 8.27 -5.41 18.95
CA SER A 97 9.47 -4.81 18.37
C SER A 97 10.56 -5.85 18.11
N LYS A 98 10.73 -6.81 19.02
CA LYS A 98 11.66 -7.93 18.84
C LYS A 98 11.21 -8.82 17.67
N MET A 99 9.94 -9.21 17.64
CA MET A 99 9.38 -10.05 16.59
C MET A 99 9.54 -9.41 15.21
N ILE A 100 9.21 -8.12 15.05
CA ILE A 100 9.39 -7.38 13.79
C ILE A 100 10.88 -7.33 13.39
N SER A 101 11.78 -7.07 14.33
CA SER A 101 13.21 -7.01 14.04
C SER A 101 13.79 -8.36 13.59
N ASP A 102 13.24 -9.47 14.07
CA ASP A 102 13.67 -10.81 13.65
C ASP A 102 13.34 -11.13 12.19
N TYR A 103 12.30 -10.49 11.64
CA TYR A 103 11.93 -10.59 10.23
C TYR A 103 12.57 -9.54 9.33
N ALA A 104 13.05 -8.45 9.92
CA ALA A 104 13.61 -7.34 9.14
C ALA A 104 14.96 -7.71 8.54
N PRO A 105 15.24 -7.33 7.28
CA PRO A 105 16.47 -7.72 6.60
C PRO A 105 17.71 -6.98 7.13
N GLY A 106 18.88 -7.61 6.97
CA GLY A 106 20.17 -7.00 7.26
C GLY A 106 20.33 -6.59 8.73
N ASP A 107 20.59 -5.30 8.98
CA ASP A 107 20.80 -4.74 10.33
C ASP A 107 19.63 -3.88 10.82
N LEU A 108 18.48 -3.97 10.18
CA LEU A 108 17.24 -3.30 10.60
C LEU A 108 16.75 -3.91 11.92
N ASN A 109 16.84 -3.15 13.02
CA ASN A 109 16.61 -3.70 14.35
C ASN A 109 15.91 -2.74 15.33
N ASN A 110 15.64 -1.51 14.91
CA ASN A 110 15.11 -0.50 15.82
C ASN A 110 13.72 -0.08 15.33
N VAL A 111 12.69 -0.42 16.09
CA VAL A 111 11.30 -0.20 15.72
C VAL A 111 10.73 1.05 16.40
N PHE A 112 10.10 1.92 15.61
CA PHE A 112 9.30 3.03 16.11
C PHE A 112 7.85 2.86 15.64
N PHE A 113 6.93 2.69 16.59
CA PHE A 113 5.51 2.46 16.28
C PHE A 113 4.73 3.74 16.04
N THR A 114 3.78 3.66 15.12
CA THR A 114 2.85 4.72 14.72
C THR A 114 1.42 4.19 14.64
N THR A 115 0.48 5.01 14.14
CA THR A 115 -0.94 4.67 14.07
C THR A 115 -1.43 4.27 12.68
N GLY A 116 -0.54 4.18 11.69
CA GLY A 116 -0.89 3.82 10.32
C GLY A 116 0.18 4.20 9.32
N GLY A 117 -0.06 3.94 8.03
CA GLY A 117 0.93 4.12 6.95
C GLY A 117 1.40 5.56 6.75
N SER A 118 0.47 6.52 6.71
CA SER A 118 0.84 7.94 6.55
C SER A 118 1.73 8.42 7.71
N THR A 119 1.40 8.04 8.94
CA THR A 119 2.20 8.39 10.12
C THR A 119 3.52 7.62 10.18
N ALA A 120 3.60 6.41 9.61
CA ALA A 120 4.85 5.67 9.47
C ALA A 120 5.80 6.36 8.49
N VAL A 121 5.33 6.71 7.30
CA VAL A 121 6.13 7.46 6.32
C VAL A 121 6.51 8.83 6.84
N GLU A 122 5.60 9.59 7.46
CA GLU A 122 5.90 10.87 8.10
C GLU A 122 7.03 10.71 9.13
N SER A 123 6.97 9.67 9.98
CA SER A 123 8.00 9.39 10.98
C SER A 123 9.34 9.03 10.36
N ALA A 124 9.36 8.28 9.25
CA ALA A 124 10.59 7.98 8.52
C ALA A 124 11.25 9.25 7.97
N LEU A 125 10.47 10.14 7.36
CA LEU A 125 10.97 11.41 6.83
C LEU A 125 11.47 12.34 7.96
N ARG A 126 10.74 12.43 9.07
CA ARG A 126 11.16 13.19 10.25
C ARG A 126 12.45 12.63 10.85
N PHE A 127 12.57 11.29 10.89
CA PHE A 127 13.81 10.64 11.34
C PHE A 127 14.99 10.96 10.40
N VAL A 128 14.80 10.92 9.09
CA VAL A 128 15.83 11.27 8.10
C VAL A 128 16.30 12.72 8.27
N GLN A 129 15.38 13.67 8.46
CA GLN A 129 15.71 15.07 8.73
C GLN A 129 16.53 15.21 10.01
N TYR A 130 16.05 14.59 11.11
CA TYR A 130 16.75 14.60 12.38
C TYR A 130 18.14 13.98 12.27
N TYR A 131 18.25 12.80 11.65
CA TYR A 131 19.49 12.09 11.46
C TYR A 131 20.53 12.96 10.73
N ASN A 132 20.18 13.50 9.58
CA ASN A 132 21.12 14.32 8.81
C ASN A 132 21.58 15.56 9.59
N ASN A 133 20.68 16.24 10.30
CA ASN A 133 21.05 17.38 11.13
C ASN A 133 22.03 17.00 12.24
N VAL A 134 21.75 15.89 12.95
CA VAL A 134 22.57 15.44 14.10
C VAL A 134 23.95 14.97 13.67
N ILE A 135 24.07 14.35 12.50
CA ILE A 135 25.40 13.92 11.97
C ILE A 135 26.15 15.05 11.22
N GLY A 136 25.62 16.28 11.22
CA GLY A 136 26.30 17.44 10.66
C GLY A 136 26.12 17.62 9.14
N LEU A 137 25.04 17.11 8.56
CA LEU A 137 24.69 17.22 7.13
C LEU A 137 23.35 17.94 6.91
N PRO A 138 23.15 19.18 7.43
CA PRO A 138 21.86 19.88 7.41
C PRO A 138 21.41 20.30 6.01
N GLU A 139 22.28 20.28 5.01
CA GLU A 139 21.98 20.53 3.60
C GLU A 139 21.23 19.38 2.93
N LYS A 140 21.32 18.15 3.47
CA LYS A 140 20.60 16.98 2.95
C LYS A 140 19.09 17.08 3.26
N LYS A 141 18.32 17.63 2.30
CA LYS A 141 16.87 17.88 2.46
C LYS A 141 16.01 17.27 1.38
N LEU A 142 16.55 17.08 0.16
CA LEU A 142 15.78 16.59 -0.96
C LEU A 142 15.39 15.12 -0.75
N ILE A 143 14.12 14.81 -1.02
CA ILE A 143 13.57 13.46 -1.02
C ILE A 143 13.23 13.06 -2.45
N LEU A 144 13.81 11.98 -2.92
CA LEU A 144 13.48 11.40 -4.20
C LEU A 144 12.31 10.42 -4.01
N CYS A 145 11.28 10.51 -4.84
CA CYS A 145 10.16 9.58 -4.92
C CYS A 145 9.78 9.34 -6.38
N ARG A 146 8.78 8.51 -6.64
CA ARG A 146 8.40 8.14 -8.01
C ARG A 146 6.98 8.61 -8.34
N GLU A 147 6.75 8.97 -9.60
CA GLU A 147 5.40 9.10 -10.13
C GLU A 147 4.61 7.79 -9.97
N ASP A 148 3.30 7.89 -9.90
CA ASP A 148 2.35 6.81 -9.60
C ASP A 148 2.49 6.21 -8.19
N GLY A 149 3.40 6.71 -7.33
CA GLY A 149 3.54 6.29 -5.94
C GLY A 149 2.44 6.82 -5.03
N TYR A 150 2.24 6.14 -3.89
CA TYR A 150 1.34 6.59 -2.83
C TYR A 150 1.96 6.34 -1.45
N HIS A 151 2.23 7.40 -0.71
CA HIS A 151 2.95 7.35 0.56
C HIS A 151 2.14 7.89 1.75
N GLY A 152 0.92 8.35 1.54
CA GLY A 152 0.05 8.79 2.62
C GLY A 152 -0.74 10.06 2.33
N SER A 153 -1.43 10.57 3.36
CA SER A 153 -2.32 11.72 3.30
C SER A 153 -2.03 12.79 4.37
N THR A 154 -0.93 12.68 5.14
CA THR A 154 -0.43 13.78 5.95
C THR A 154 0.25 14.81 5.06
N TYR A 155 0.47 16.03 5.54
CA TYR A 155 0.94 17.15 4.72
C TYR A 155 2.20 16.82 3.90
N LEU A 156 3.23 16.26 4.55
CA LEU A 156 4.48 15.92 3.85
C LEU A 156 4.35 14.65 3.01
N THR A 157 3.67 13.62 3.52
CA THR A 157 3.54 12.34 2.79
C THR A 157 2.66 12.48 1.54
N ALA A 158 1.63 13.34 1.58
CA ALA A 158 0.81 13.63 0.41
C ALA A 158 1.62 14.27 -0.73
N SER A 159 2.65 15.04 -0.40
CA SER A 159 3.54 15.68 -1.37
C SER A 159 4.41 14.68 -2.14
N LEU A 160 4.63 13.48 -1.59
CA LEU A 160 5.37 12.40 -2.25
C LEU A 160 4.52 11.62 -3.28
N ASN A 161 3.21 11.75 -3.21
CA ASN A 161 2.31 10.99 -4.09
C ASN A 161 2.46 11.41 -5.55
N GLY A 162 2.27 10.46 -6.47
CA GLY A 162 2.22 10.71 -7.90
C GLY A 162 1.06 11.63 -8.28
N LYS A 163 1.14 12.28 -9.44
CA LYS A 163 0.16 13.27 -9.91
C LYS A 163 -1.28 12.73 -9.94
N SER A 164 -1.48 11.46 -10.24
CA SER A 164 -2.80 10.81 -10.24
C SER A 164 -3.45 10.71 -8.85
N ARG A 165 -2.70 10.98 -7.78
CA ARG A 165 -3.13 10.93 -6.38
C ARG A 165 -3.08 12.29 -5.69
N THR A 166 -2.81 13.35 -6.42
CA THR A 166 -2.84 14.73 -5.93
C THR A 166 -4.08 15.45 -6.44
N SER A 167 -4.42 16.55 -5.81
CA SER A 167 -5.55 17.39 -6.16
C SER A 167 -5.07 18.82 -6.34
N ASP A 168 -5.47 19.48 -7.41
CA ASP A 168 -5.11 20.89 -7.69
C ASP A 168 -5.68 21.85 -6.63
N TRP A 169 -6.60 21.38 -5.81
CA TRP A 169 -7.23 22.16 -4.73
C TRP A 169 -6.54 22.01 -3.37
N MET A 170 -5.41 21.28 -3.33
CA MET A 170 -4.62 21.07 -2.11
C MET A 170 -3.22 21.66 -2.29
N ASN A 171 -2.64 22.20 -1.22
CA ASN A 171 -1.26 22.65 -1.23
C ASN A 171 -0.30 21.52 -0.84
N TYR A 172 0.80 21.40 -1.56
CA TYR A 172 1.83 20.40 -1.37
C TYR A 172 3.20 21.04 -1.15
N GLU A 173 4.05 20.38 -0.35
CA GLU A 173 5.47 20.73 -0.23
C GLU A 173 6.21 20.22 -1.48
N ASN A 174 6.61 21.15 -2.34
CA ASN A 174 7.29 20.82 -3.59
C ASN A 174 8.77 21.25 -3.62
N THR A 175 9.24 22.00 -2.62
CA THR A 175 10.60 22.54 -2.60
C THR A 175 11.65 21.45 -2.42
N ASN A 176 11.36 20.49 -1.55
CA ASN A 176 12.27 19.43 -1.18
C ASN A 176 11.89 18.05 -1.75
N ILE A 177 10.94 17.99 -2.67
CA ILE A 177 10.49 16.74 -3.29
C ILE A 177 10.92 16.70 -4.75
N VAL A 178 11.58 15.63 -5.16
CA VAL A 178 11.97 15.38 -6.56
C VAL A 178 11.31 14.07 -7.00
N LYS A 179 10.49 14.16 -8.05
CA LYS A 179 9.79 13.01 -8.60
C LYS A 179 10.55 12.43 -9.78
N LEU A 180 10.76 11.13 -9.74
CA LEU A 180 11.34 10.32 -10.82
C LEU A 180 10.22 9.62 -11.59
N SER A 181 10.53 9.20 -12.80
CA SER A 181 9.59 8.44 -13.63
C SER A 181 9.11 7.17 -12.94
N SER A 182 7.85 6.81 -13.20
CA SER A 182 7.26 5.57 -12.75
C SER A 182 7.89 4.36 -13.45
N PRO A 183 8.16 3.25 -12.76
CA PRO A 183 8.69 2.03 -13.38
C PRO A 183 7.60 1.20 -14.08
N ASN A 184 6.48 1.81 -14.46
CA ASN A 184 5.42 1.15 -15.22
C ASN A 184 5.86 0.89 -16.67
N SER A 185 6.14 -0.37 -17.00
CA SER A 185 6.57 -0.76 -18.33
C SER A 185 5.43 -0.76 -19.35
N PHE A 186 4.18 -0.97 -18.93
CA PHE A 186 3.07 -1.22 -19.85
C PHE A 186 2.89 -0.12 -20.89
N ARG A 187 2.88 1.15 -20.53
CA ARG A 187 2.63 2.25 -21.49
C ARG A 187 3.84 3.11 -21.80
N LYS A 188 4.99 2.80 -21.18
CA LYS A 188 6.18 3.68 -21.23
C LYS A 188 7.35 3.06 -21.99
N LEU A 189 7.16 1.88 -22.57
CA LEU A 189 8.22 1.24 -23.36
C LEU A 189 8.53 2.00 -24.65
N ASN A 190 7.55 2.61 -25.33
CA ASN A 190 7.74 3.33 -26.60
C ASN A 190 8.64 2.57 -27.58
N GLY A 191 8.41 1.28 -27.77
CA GLY A 191 9.25 0.39 -28.59
C GLY A 191 10.56 -0.07 -27.95
N LYS A 192 10.89 0.35 -26.70
CA LYS A 192 12.05 -0.13 -25.97
C LYS A 192 11.82 -1.52 -25.41
N SER A 193 12.89 -2.29 -25.26
CA SER A 193 12.89 -3.49 -24.43
C SER A 193 12.77 -3.14 -22.94
N ILE A 194 12.37 -4.10 -22.11
CA ILE A 194 12.33 -3.95 -20.63
C ILE A 194 13.69 -3.50 -20.09
N LYS A 195 14.78 -4.03 -20.62
CA LYS A 195 16.14 -3.66 -20.22
C LYS A 195 16.47 -2.21 -20.57
N GLU A 196 16.16 -1.76 -21.78
CA GLU A 196 16.39 -0.36 -22.20
C GLU A 196 15.52 0.62 -21.39
N PHE A 197 14.32 0.21 -21.01
CA PHE A 197 13.48 0.99 -20.11
C PHE A 197 14.05 1.06 -18.69
N GLU A 198 14.54 -0.06 -18.16
CA GLU A 198 15.24 -0.07 -16.86
C GLU A 198 16.47 0.84 -16.90
N ASP A 199 17.30 0.74 -17.95
CA ASP A 199 18.50 1.58 -18.12
C ASP A 199 18.15 3.07 -18.22
N PHE A 200 17.04 3.40 -18.86
CA PHE A 200 16.50 4.77 -18.88
C PHE A 200 16.16 5.29 -17.47
N LEU A 201 15.42 4.50 -16.68
CA LEU A 201 15.04 4.88 -15.30
C LEU A 201 16.26 5.06 -14.40
N ILE A 202 17.27 4.21 -14.55
CA ILE A 202 18.52 4.31 -13.78
C ILE A 202 19.33 5.54 -14.21
N LYS A 203 19.40 5.81 -15.52
CA LYS A 203 20.08 7.01 -16.02
C LYS A 203 19.39 8.27 -15.50
N GLU A 204 18.07 8.32 -15.46
CA GLU A 204 17.32 9.46 -14.89
C GLU A 204 17.72 9.72 -13.43
N LEU A 205 17.84 8.64 -12.63
CA LEU A 205 18.28 8.77 -11.23
C LEU A 205 19.70 9.35 -11.13
N ASP A 206 20.63 8.83 -11.92
CA ASP A 206 22.02 9.34 -11.96
C ASP A 206 22.07 10.81 -12.42
N ASP A 207 21.32 11.18 -13.45
CA ASP A 207 21.23 12.54 -13.95
C ASP A 207 20.70 13.51 -12.87
N VAL A 208 19.65 13.11 -12.13
CA VAL A 208 19.08 13.88 -11.01
C VAL A 208 20.08 14.02 -9.87
N ILE A 209 20.80 12.97 -9.52
CA ILE A 209 21.83 13.04 -8.47
C ILE A 209 22.96 13.98 -8.88
N ASN A 210 23.39 13.95 -10.14
CA ASN A 210 24.42 14.85 -10.67
C ASN A 210 23.93 16.30 -10.70
N GLU A 211 22.70 16.57 -11.12
CA GLU A 211 22.11 17.90 -11.19
C GLU A 211 21.91 18.53 -9.80
N LYS A 212 21.28 17.78 -8.89
CA LYS A 212 20.94 18.28 -7.54
C LYS A 212 22.13 18.23 -6.57
N GLY A 213 23.10 17.37 -6.85
CA GLY A 213 24.24 17.07 -5.98
C GLY A 213 23.87 16.12 -4.84
N ALA A 214 24.57 15.00 -4.73
CA ALA A 214 24.32 13.96 -3.71
C ALA A 214 24.31 14.51 -2.28
N LYS A 215 25.10 15.56 -2.00
CA LYS A 215 25.15 16.23 -0.69
C LYS A 215 23.84 16.89 -0.27
N ASN A 216 22.94 17.17 -1.21
CA ASN A 216 21.64 17.82 -0.96
C ASN A 216 20.49 16.79 -0.83
N ILE A 217 20.72 15.53 -1.24
CA ILE A 217 19.71 14.48 -1.27
C ILE A 217 19.76 13.69 0.03
N ALA A 218 18.67 13.73 0.80
CA ALA A 218 18.54 13.08 2.08
C ALA A 218 18.15 11.62 1.95
N ALA A 219 17.14 11.33 1.13
CA ALA A 219 16.62 9.97 0.96
C ALA A 219 15.97 9.75 -0.41
N PHE A 220 15.91 8.49 -0.79
CA PHE A 220 14.97 7.94 -1.77
C PHE A 220 13.90 7.15 -1.00
N ILE A 221 12.62 7.34 -1.33
CA ILE A 221 11.51 6.53 -0.82
C ILE A 221 10.78 5.86 -1.97
N GLY A 222 10.48 4.58 -1.84
CA GLY A 222 9.72 3.86 -2.85
C GLY A 222 9.06 2.58 -2.35
N GLU A 223 7.85 2.34 -2.86
CA GLU A 223 7.16 1.06 -2.68
C GLU A 223 7.87 -0.01 -3.50
N PRO A 224 8.15 -1.22 -2.99
CA PRO A 224 8.67 -2.31 -3.82
C PRO A 224 7.77 -2.62 -5.01
N ILE A 225 6.46 -2.61 -4.83
CA ILE A 225 5.43 -2.58 -5.88
C ILE A 225 4.55 -1.37 -5.62
N GLN A 226 4.36 -0.49 -6.62
CA GLN A 226 3.49 0.67 -6.47
C GLN A 226 2.02 0.23 -6.52
N ALA A 227 1.48 -0.07 -5.34
CA ALA A 227 0.18 -0.70 -5.20
C ALA A 227 -0.95 0.21 -5.71
N SER A 228 -1.06 1.41 -5.15
CA SER A 228 -2.12 2.36 -5.48
C SER A 228 -2.02 2.92 -6.91
N GLY A 229 -0.83 2.93 -7.49
CA GLY A 229 -0.59 3.32 -8.88
C GLY A 229 -1.08 2.31 -9.92
N GLY A 230 -1.61 1.17 -9.48
CA GLY A 230 -2.10 0.11 -10.35
C GLY A 230 -1.25 -1.16 -10.32
N VAL A 231 -0.75 -1.52 -9.14
CA VAL A 231 0.09 -2.70 -8.91
C VAL A 231 1.28 -2.76 -9.87
N ILE A 232 2.03 -1.67 -9.95
CA ILE A 232 3.17 -1.55 -10.84
C ILE A 232 4.34 -2.35 -10.27
N VAL A 233 4.65 -3.47 -10.92
CA VAL A 233 5.83 -4.29 -10.65
C VAL A 233 7.00 -3.70 -11.43
N PRO A 234 8.09 -3.27 -10.79
CA PRO A 234 9.21 -2.67 -11.48
C PRO A 234 9.99 -3.73 -12.29
N PRO A 235 10.82 -3.32 -13.28
CA PRO A 235 11.79 -4.20 -13.90
C PRO A 235 12.67 -4.93 -12.87
N GLU A 236 13.06 -6.15 -13.18
CA GLU A 236 13.66 -7.12 -12.22
C GLU A 236 14.82 -6.56 -11.38
N ASN A 237 15.75 -5.84 -12.01
CA ASN A 237 16.94 -5.33 -11.31
C ASN A 237 16.83 -3.87 -10.88
N TYR A 238 15.72 -3.20 -11.19
CA TYR A 238 15.55 -1.76 -10.95
C TYR A 238 15.79 -1.37 -9.50
N LEU A 239 15.10 -2.00 -8.56
CA LEU A 239 15.22 -1.65 -7.13
C LEU A 239 16.61 -1.89 -6.57
N LYS A 240 17.27 -2.98 -7.00
CA LYS A 240 18.63 -3.29 -6.61
C LYS A 240 19.61 -2.22 -7.10
N ARG A 241 19.50 -1.83 -8.37
CA ARG A 241 20.33 -0.77 -8.96
C ARG A 241 20.10 0.58 -8.27
N VAL A 242 18.84 0.95 -8.02
CA VAL A 242 18.50 2.17 -7.25
C VAL A 242 19.12 2.11 -5.85
N ARG A 243 19.01 0.98 -5.15
CA ARG A 243 19.62 0.80 -3.82
C ARG A 243 21.14 0.95 -3.84
N ASP A 244 21.80 0.37 -4.82
CA ASP A 244 23.27 0.44 -4.96
C ASP A 244 23.71 1.89 -5.23
N ILE A 245 23.00 2.63 -6.09
CA ILE A 245 23.27 4.05 -6.38
C ILE A 245 23.05 4.89 -5.11
N CYS A 246 21.94 4.69 -4.40
CA CYS A 246 21.68 5.40 -3.14
C CYS A 246 22.80 5.16 -2.14
N ARG A 247 23.23 3.91 -1.96
CA ARG A 247 24.33 3.54 -1.07
C ARG A 247 25.65 4.22 -1.44
N SER A 248 26.00 4.22 -2.72
CA SER A 248 27.25 4.83 -3.22
C SER A 248 27.29 6.34 -3.03
N ASN A 249 26.13 7.00 -2.94
CA ASN A 249 25.98 8.43 -2.78
C ASN A 249 25.59 8.86 -1.35
N ASN A 250 25.59 7.93 -0.37
CA ASN A 250 25.16 8.18 1.00
C ASN A 250 23.72 8.74 1.08
N ILE A 251 22.83 8.27 0.21
CA ILE A 251 21.40 8.60 0.20
C ILE A 251 20.68 7.49 0.96
N ILE A 252 19.88 7.84 1.97
CA ILE A 252 19.11 6.87 2.75
C ILE A 252 18.02 6.25 1.86
N PHE A 253 17.96 4.92 1.82
CA PHE A 253 16.93 4.20 1.07
C PHE A 253 15.80 3.76 2.01
N ILE A 254 14.59 4.29 1.79
CA ILE A 254 13.38 3.93 2.52
C ILE A 254 12.53 3.02 1.65
N ALA A 255 12.33 1.77 2.08
CA ALA A 255 11.35 0.88 1.45
C ALA A 255 9.97 1.08 2.10
N ASP A 256 9.01 1.54 1.32
CA ASP A 256 7.62 1.64 1.76
C ASP A 256 6.92 0.29 1.57
N GLU A 257 6.96 -0.53 2.62
CA GLU A 257 6.31 -1.85 2.65
C GLU A 257 4.92 -1.84 3.32
N VAL A 258 4.27 -0.70 3.32
CA VAL A 258 2.90 -0.57 3.88
C VAL A 258 1.91 -1.51 3.19
N VAL A 259 2.13 -1.86 1.91
CA VAL A 259 1.30 -2.84 1.19
C VAL A 259 2.00 -4.17 0.98
N THR A 260 3.27 -4.17 0.58
CA THR A 260 4.01 -5.40 0.25
C THR A 260 4.35 -6.25 1.46
N GLY A 261 4.41 -5.64 2.65
CA GLY A 261 4.68 -6.34 3.90
C GLY A 261 3.50 -7.17 4.42
N PHE A 262 3.79 -7.95 5.44
CA PHE A 262 2.83 -8.77 6.21
C PHE A 262 2.03 -9.73 5.34
N GLY A 263 2.75 -10.57 4.60
CA GLY A 263 2.24 -11.75 3.92
C GLY A 263 1.78 -11.54 2.48
N ARG A 264 1.59 -10.32 2.00
CA ARG A 264 1.08 -10.05 0.64
C ARG A 264 1.93 -10.70 -0.46
N MET A 265 3.26 -10.77 -0.22
CA MET A 265 4.25 -11.43 -1.08
C MET A 265 4.72 -12.80 -0.51
N GLY A 266 3.97 -13.40 0.44
CA GLY A 266 4.34 -14.64 1.11
C GLY A 266 5.42 -14.48 2.20
N HIS A 267 5.82 -13.25 2.52
CA HIS A 267 6.82 -12.94 3.54
C HIS A 267 6.38 -11.78 4.42
N ILE A 268 6.89 -11.68 5.65
CA ILE A 268 6.61 -10.53 6.53
C ILE A 268 7.16 -9.24 5.91
N PHE A 269 8.38 -9.27 5.36
CA PHE A 269 8.91 -8.18 4.54
C PHE A 269 9.37 -8.71 3.18
N ALA A 270 9.03 -7.98 2.12
CA ALA A 270 9.32 -8.38 0.74
C ALA A 270 10.71 -7.93 0.27
N SER A 271 11.26 -6.85 0.82
CA SER A 271 12.47 -6.18 0.34
C SER A 271 13.62 -7.13 0.02
N GLU A 272 14.04 -7.97 0.96
CA GLU A 272 15.17 -8.90 0.75
C GLU A 272 14.72 -10.16 0.00
N LYS A 273 13.64 -10.79 0.47
CA LYS A 273 13.25 -12.13 -0.01
C LYS A 273 12.70 -12.13 -1.43
N VAL A 274 12.07 -11.02 -1.85
CA VAL A 274 11.43 -10.91 -3.17
C VAL A 274 12.25 -10.03 -4.11
N PHE A 275 12.79 -8.91 -3.61
CA PHE A 275 13.46 -7.90 -4.44
C PHE A 275 14.98 -7.84 -4.27
N GLY A 276 15.56 -8.63 -3.35
CA GLY A 276 17.01 -8.70 -3.13
C GLY A 276 17.63 -7.40 -2.63
N ILE A 277 16.86 -6.56 -1.91
CA ILE A 277 17.33 -5.28 -1.38
C ILE A 277 17.29 -5.24 0.15
N ILE A 278 18.30 -4.62 0.75
CA ILE A 278 18.34 -4.32 2.18
C ILE A 278 18.25 -2.80 2.31
N PRO A 279 17.08 -2.25 2.69
CA PRO A 279 16.90 -0.81 2.88
C PRO A 279 17.56 -0.32 4.18
N ASP A 280 17.66 1.00 4.33
CA ASP A 280 18.10 1.63 5.59
C ASP A 280 16.93 1.83 6.55
N ILE A 281 15.72 2.01 6.01
CA ILE A 281 14.47 2.12 6.76
C ILE A 281 13.37 1.36 6.01
N ILE A 282 12.52 0.63 6.73
CA ILE A 282 11.26 0.08 6.22
C ILE A 282 10.11 0.82 6.90
N THR A 283 9.07 1.20 6.14
CA THR A 283 7.78 1.64 6.69
C THR A 283 6.75 0.52 6.57
N PHE A 284 5.90 0.35 7.58
CA PHE A 284 4.88 -0.70 7.59
C PHE A 284 3.57 -0.25 8.25
N ALA A 285 2.46 -0.86 7.84
CA ALA A 285 1.12 -0.68 8.42
C ALA A 285 0.17 -1.79 7.90
N LYS A 286 -1.11 -1.48 7.71
CA LYS A 286 -2.14 -2.33 7.06
C LYS A 286 -2.12 -3.79 7.52
N GLY A 287 -1.44 -4.65 6.77
CA GLY A 287 -1.35 -6.08 7.05
C GLY A 287 -0.76 -6.43 8.43
N VAL A 288 -0.04 -5.53 9.09
CA VAL A 288 0.54 -5.77 10.43
C VAL A 288 -0.51 -6.18 11.47
N THR A 289 -1.73 -5.68 11.35
CA THR A 289 -2.87 -6.04 12.21
C THR A 289 -4.04 -6.63 11.44
N SER A 290 -3.86 -6.89 10.16
CA SER A 290 -4.95 -7.34 9.26
C SER A 290 -6.22 -6.50 9.35
N GLY A 291 -6.08 -5.19 9.60
CA GLY A 291 -7.21 -4.24 9.68
C GLY A 291 -7.97 -4.24 11.01
N TYR A 292 -7.63 -5.12 11.96
CA TYR A 292 -8.32 -5.19 13.26
C TYR A 292 -8.01 -4.01 14.18
N PHE A 293 -6.84 -3.39 14.04
CA PHE A 293 -6.46 -2.22 14.84
C PHE A 293 -5.57 -1.25 14.03
N PRO A 294 -5.73 0.08 14.18
CA PRO A 294 -4.85 1.06 13.57
C PRO A 294 -3.44 0.98 14.17
N LEU A 295 -2.49 0.45 13.42
CA LEU A 295 -1.08 0.36 13.79
C LEU A 295 -0.20 0.50 12.54
N GLY A 296 0.97 1.06 12.71
CA GLY A 296 2.04 1.11 11.74
C GLY A 296 3.37 1.35 12.46
N GLY A 297 4.41 1.54 11.69
CA GLY A 297 5.72 1.83 12.25
C GLY A 297 6.81 1.89 11.19
N ILE A 298 8.01 2.14 11.68
CA ILE A 298 9.24 2.07 10.90
C ILE A 298 10.24 1.15 11.58
N VAL A 299 11.06 0.49 10.78
CA VAL A 299 12.23 -0.26 11.25
C VAL A 299 13.47 0.44 10.71
N ILE A 300 14.41 0.77 11.60
CA ILE A 300 15.58 1.58 11.29
C ILE A 300 16.83 0.71 11.45
N SER A 301 17.81 0.84 10.54
CA SER A 301 19.05 0.11 10.60
C SER A 301 19.90 0.48 11.82
N ASN A 302 20.62 -0.50 12.35
CA ASN A 302 21.55 -0.28 13.45
C ASN A 302 22.67 0.70 13.10
N LYS A 303 23.04 0.76 11.81
CA LYS A 303 24.04 1.71 11.33
C LYS A 303 23.61 3.14 11.63
N LEU A 304 22.39 3.54 11.22
CA LEU A 304 21.90 4.90 11.47
C LEU A 304 21.83 5.24 12.97
N ILE A 305 21.43 4.28 13.79
CA ILE A 305 21.39 4.49 15.26
C ILE A 305 22.79 4.63 15.85
N LYS A 306 23.76 3.86 15.39
CA LYS A 306 25.17 3.99 15.82
C LYS A 306 25.75 5.34 15.44
N ASP A 307 25.50 5.80 14.22
CA ASP A 307 25.96 7.11 13.74
C ASP A 307 25.41 8.25 14.64
N LEU A 308 24.12 8.20 15.02
CA LEU A 308 23.51 9.16 15.96
C LEU A 308 24.20 9.14 17.33
N ARG A 309 24.41 7.95 17.92
CA ARG A 309 25.01 7.79 19.24
C ARG A 309 26.47 8.26 19.29
N SER A 310 27.18 8.19 18.20
CA SER A 310 28.60 8.59 18.08
C SER A 310 28.77 10.02 17.57
N SER A 311 27.67 10.74 17.29
CA SER A 311 27.73 12.13 16.83
C SER A 311 28.15 13.10 17.96
N ASN A 312 28.66 14.25 17.57
CA ASN A 312 28.96 15.35 18.51
C ASN A 312 27.70 16.00 19.13
N HIS A 313 26.51 15.62 18.64
CA HIS A 313 25.20 16.09 19.07
C HIS A 313 24.35 14.95 19.65
N ALA A 314 24.96 14.02 20.37
CA ALA A 314 24.28 12.86 20.96
C ALA A 314 23.20 13.23 21.99
N ASP A 315 23.18 14.48 22.46
CA ASP A 315 22.18 15.08 23.36
C ASP A 315 20.97 15.68 22.58
N ALA A 316 21.02 15.74 21.26
CA ALA A 316 19.91 16.23 20.46
C ALA A 316 18.68 15.34 20.59
N MET A 317 17.55 15.91 20.97
CA MET A 317 16.31 15.18 21.15
C MET A 317 15.60 14.96 19.81
N PHE A 318 15.18 13.72 19.55
CA PHE A 318 14.25 13.42 18.46
C PHE A 318 12.84 13.90 18.85
N GLY A 319 12.53 15.16 18.56
CA GLY A 319 11.29 15.82 18.93
C GLY A 319 10.08 15.35 18.11
N HIS A 320 9.83 14.04 18.05
CA HIS A 320 8.75 13.41 17.29
C HIS A 320 8.18 12.22 18.08
N GLY A 321 6.85 12.11 18.08
CA GLY A 321 6.11 11.04 18.74
C GLY A 321 4.60 11.23 18.61
N LEU A 322 3.86 10.16 18.74
CA LEU A 322 2.40 10.14 18.62
C LEU A 322 1.80 9.63 19.94
N THR A 323 0.66 10.20 20.36
CA THR A 323 -0.03 9.79 21.60
C THR A 323 -0.30 8.29 21.64
N TYR A 324 -0.63 7.68 20.51
CA TYR A 324 -0.95 6.25 20.42
C TYR A 324 0.20 5.40 19.86
N SER A 325 1.45 5.90 19.87
CA SER A 325 2.62 5.07 19.60
C SER A 325 2.66 3.88 20.56
N SER A 326 2.99 2.70 20.04
CA SER A 326 3.12 1.47 20.85
C SER A 326 1.86 1.09 21.64
N HIS A 327 0.66 1.38 21.09
CA HIS A 327 -0.61 1.08 21.75
C HIS A 327 -0.70 -0.40 22.13
N PRO A 328 -0.93 -0.75 23.43
CA PRO A 328 -0.82 -2.14 23.89
C PRO A 328 -1.77 -3.10 23.17
N ILE A 329 -3.02 -2.70 22.92
CA ILE A 329 -3.98 -3.54 22.17
C ILE A 329 -3.51 -3.74 20.74
N GLY A 330 -3.07 -2.67 20.05
CA GLY A 330 -2.58 -2.78 18.67
C GLY A 330 -1.36 -3.68 18.55
N CYS A 331 -0.43 -3.59 19.51
CA CYS A 331 0.75 -4.45 19.57
C CYS A 331 0.39 -5.91 19.84
N ALA A 332 -0.53 -6.18 20.76
CA ALA A 332 -1.00 -7.54 21.05
C ALA A 332 -1.70 -8.19 19.84
N VAL A 333 -2.54 -7.40 19.13
CA VAL A 333 -3.16 -7.82 17.87
C VAL A 333 -2.11 -8.16 16.81
N ALA A 334 -1.09 -7.31 16.66
CA ALA A 334 -0.04 -7.54 15.66
C ALA A 334 0.79 -8.80 15.97
N ILE A 335 1.10 -9.08 17.22
CA ILE A 335 1.76 -10.32 17.65
C ILE A 335 0.93 -11.52 17.20
N LYS A 336 -0.35 -11.56 17.60
CA LYS A 336 -1.24 -12.67 17.22
C LYS A 336 -1.40 -12.81 15.72
N ASN A 337 -1.50 -11.69 15.01
CA ASN A 337 -1.60 -11.69 13.56
C ASN A 337 -0.35 -12.29 12.89
N ILE A 338 0.85 -11.97 13.35
CA ILE A 338 2.10 -12.55 12.84
C ILE A 338 2.14 -14.05 13.14
N GLU A 339 1.78 -14.48 14.36
CA GLU A 339 1.68 -15.91 14.72
C GLU A 339 0.73 -16.68 13.78
N LEU A 340 -0.43 -16.10 13.44
CA LEU A 340 -1.36 -16.69 12.49
C LEU A 340 -0.80 -16.74 11.06
N MET A 341 -0.05 -15.69 10.66
CA MET A 341 0.62 -15.67 9.36
C MET A 341 1.68 -16.77 9.26
N GLU A 342 2.50 -16.97 10.29
CA GLU A 342 3.48 -18.05 10.36
C GLU A 342 2.83 -19.43 10.32
N ASN A 343 1.63 -19.56 10.88
CA ASN A 343 0.90 -20.82 10.95
C ASN A 343 0.12 -21.11 9.65
N GLY A 344 0.79 -20.99 8.50
CA GLY A 344 0.35 -21.45 7.19
C GLY A 344 -0.18 -20.36 6.24
N VAL A 345 -0.47 -19.14 6.70
CA VAL A 345 -0.99 -18.09 5.81
C VAL A 345 0.10 -17.58 4.84
N LEU A 346 1.36 -17.50 5.29
CA LEU A 346 2.48 -17.14 4.42
C LEU A 346 2.70 -18.20 3.35
N ASP A 347 2.68 -19.47 3.73
CA ASP A 347 2.85 -20.60 2.80
C ASP A 347 1.73 -20.62 1.77
N ASN A 348 0.48 -20.40 2.21
CA ASN A 348 -0.67 -20.29 1.32
C ASN A 348 -0.49 -19.18 0.29
N ALA A 349 0.00 -18.01 0.70
CA ALA A 349 0.25 -16.89 -0.20
C ALA A 349 1.39 -17.18 -1.20
N LEU A 350 2.43 -17.92 -0.77
CA LEU A 350 3.51 -18.36 -1.66
C LEU A 350 3.01 -19.38 -2.70
N GLU A 351 2.19 -20.34 -2.29
CA GLU A 351 1.63 -21.36 -3.17
C GLU A 351 0.63 -20.77 -4.17
N LEU A 352 -0.31 -19.97 -3.68
CA LEU A 352 -1.42 -19.48 -4.50
C LEU A 352 -1.08 -18.24 -5.33
N GLY A 353 -0.05 -17.48 -4.96
CA GLY A 353 0.35 -16.28 -5.71
C GLY A 353 0.59 -16.55 -7.20
N PRO A 354 1.45 -17.49 -7.59
CA PRO A 354 1.67 -17.85 -9.00
C PRO A 354 0.39 -18.29 -9.72
N ILE A 355 -0.46 -19.12 -9.07
CA ILE A 355 -1.72 -19.60 -9.62
C ILE A 355 -2.67 -18.42 -9.89
N PHE A 356 -2.78 -17.50 -8.93
CA PHE A 356 -3.59 -16.29 -9.06
C PHE A 356 -3.16 -15.44 -10.25
N GLN A 357 -1.85 -15.21 -10.40
CA GLN A 357 -1.32 -14.43 -11.53
C GLN A 357 -1.55 -15.12 -12.89
N GLU A 358 -1.36 -16.43 -12.96
CA GLU A 358 -1.55 -17.21 -14.18
C GLU A 358 -3.03 -17.19 -14.62
N GLN A 359 -3.93 -17.42 -13.70
CA GLN A 359 -5.37 -17.43 -13.99
C GLN A 359 -5.88 -16.05 -14.40
N LEU A 360 -5.44 -14.97 -13.76
CA LEU A 360 -5.83 -13.61 -14.16
C LEU A 360 -5.34 -13.26 -15.57
N LYS A 361 -4.18 -13.74 -16.01
CA LYS A 361 -3.66 -13.51 -17.37
C LYS A 361 -4.56 -14.11 -18.46
N THR A 362 -5.43 -15.06 -18.13
CA THR A 362 -6.42 -15.55 -19.09
C THR A 362 -7.42 -14.48 -19.54
N LEU A 363 -7.55 -13.38 -18.79
CA LEU A 363 -8.41 -12.26 -19.14
C LEU A 363 -7.86 -11.40 -20.29
N LEU A 364 -6.58 -11.57 -20.67
CA LEU A 364 -5.97 -10.88 -21.81
C LEU A 364 -6.58 -11.25 -23.16
N ASP A 365 -7.40 -12.29 -23.23
CA ASP A 365 -8.18 -12.64 -24.43
C ASP A 365 -9.40 -11.74 -24.66
N LEU A 366 -9.75 -10.92 -23.65
CA LEU A 366 -10.87 -9.98 -23.74
C LEU A 366 -10.40 -8.66 -24.39
N PRO A 367 -11.06 -8.19 -25.47
CA PRO A 367 -10.56 -7.08 -26.28
C PRO A 367 -10.33 -5.77 -25.54
N ILE A 368 -11.04 -5.53 -24.43
CA ILE A 368 -10.89 -4.30 -23.63
C ILE A 368 -9.73 -4.39 -22.62
N VAL A 369 -9.18 -5.59 -22.38
CA VAL A 369 -8.11 -5.79 -21.42
C VAL A 369 -6.75 -5.56 -22.07
N GLY A 370 -6.07 -4.49 -21.70
CA GLY A 370 -4.76 -4.13 -22.24
C GLY A 370 -3.59 -4.73 -21.47
N ASP A 371 -3.74 -4.86 -20.16
CA ASP A 371 -2.67 -5.40 -19.29
C ASP A 371 -3.25 -6.11 -18.06
N VAL A 372 -2.57 -7.18 -17.67
CA VAL A 372 -2.79 -7.89 -16.40
C VAL A 372 -1.44 -8.07 -15.73
N ARG A 373 -1.22 -7.30 -14.66
CA ARG A 373 0.05 -7.29 -13.93
C ARG A 373 -0.15 -7.50 -12.44
N GLY A 374 0.87 -8.02 -11.79
CA GLY A 374 0.87 -8.24 -10.35
C GLY A 374 1.95 -9.19 -9.90
N GLN A 375 2.00 -9.42 -8.59
CA GLN A 375 2.89 -10.39 -7.95
C GLN A 375 2.30 -10.83 -6.61
N GLY A 376 2.55 -12.08 -6.22
CA GLY A 376 1.89 -12.65 -5.04
C GLY A 376 0.36 -12.59 -5.18
N LEU A 377 -0.32 -12.26 -4.10
CA LEU A 377 -1.78 -12.12 -4.08
C LEU A 377 -2.23 -10.67 -4.24
N MET A 378 -1.65 -9.95 -5.20
CA MET A 378 -2.12 -8.63 -5.63
C MET A 378 -1.97 -8.46 -7.14
N ALA A 379 -2.98 -7.90 -7.79
CA ALA A 379 -3.02 -7.73 -9.23
C ALA A 379 -3.83 -6.50 -9.65
N CYS A 380 -3.56 -6.06 -10.88
CA CYS A 380 -4.30 -5.03 -11.58
C CYS A 380 -4.68 -5.54 -12.97
N ILE A 381 -5.93 -5.42 -13.33
CA ILE A 381 -6.43 -5.53 -14.69
C ILE A 381 -6.61 -4.11 -15.20
N GLU A 382 -5.88 -3.73 -16.24
CA GLU A 382 -5.97 -2.41 -16.86
C GLU A 382 -6.65 -2.50 -18.21
N CYS A 383 -7.74 -1.75 -18.38
CA CYS A 383 -8.52 -1.72 -19.61
C CYS A 383 -8.01 -0.62 -20.56
N VAL A 384 -8.09 -0.87 -21.86
CA VAL A 384 -7.70 0.06 -22.92
C VAL A 384 -8.77 0.08 -24.02
N ALA A 385 -8.88 1.20 -24.72
CA ALA A 385 -9.81 1.32 -25.82
C ALA A 385 -9.33 0.60 -27.07
N ASP A 386 -8.06 0.82 -27.42
CA ASP A 386 -7.32 0.12 -28.45
C ASP A 386 -5.99 -0.35 -27.85
N TYR A 387 -5.65 -1.60 -28.09
CA TYR A 387 -4.41 -2.21 -27.61
C TYR A 387 -3.15 -1.50 -28.13
N ASN A 388 -3.26 -0.85 -29.29
CA ASN A 388 -2.16 -0.14 -29.94
C ASN A 388 -2.10 1.36 -29.57
N GLU A 389 -3.09 1.89 -28.86
CA GLU A 389 -3.10 3.29 -28.45
C GLU A 389 -2.55 3.49 -27.04
N GLU A 390 -1.61 4.43 -26.93
CA GLU A 390 -1.08 4.85 -25.61
C GLU A 390 -2.12 5.63 -24.79
N ASN A 391 -3.19 6.10 -25.42
CA ASN A 391 -4.17 6.97 -24.79
C ASN A 391 -5.41 6.16 -24.38
N PRO A 392 -5.66 5.95 -23.08
CA PRO A 392 -6.82 5.18 -22.63
C PRO A 392 -8.09 6.00 -22.79
N LEU A 393 -8.92 5.68 -23.75
CA LEU A 393 -10.33 6.15 -23.86
C LEU A 393 -11.06 5.99 -22.52
N ALA A 394 -10.69 4.96 -21.79
CA ALA A 394 -11.24 4.58 -20.54
C ALA A 394 -11.01 5.56 -19.39
N LEU A 395 -10.07 6.51 -19.50
CA LEU A 395 -9.81 7.48 -18.43
C LEU A 395 -11.05 8.33 -18.12
N ASP A 396 -11.76 8.76 -19.15
CA ASP A 396 -12.96 9.60 -19.01
C ASP A 396 -14.23 8.76 -18.77
N LEU A 397 -14.19 7.46 -19.07
CA LEU A 397 -15.36 6.57 -19.00
C LEU A 397 -15.52 5.85 -17.68
N LYS A 398 -14.55 5.93 -16.78
CA LYS A 398 -14.57 5.21 -15.48
C LYS A 398 -14.86 3.71 -15.65
N VAL A 399 -14.23 3.07 -16.62
CA VAL A 399 -14.46 1.66 -16.94
C VAL A 399 -14.30 0.74 -15.73
N GLY A 400 -13.32 1.04 -14.87
CA GLY A 400 -13.14 0.29 -13.61
C GLY A 400 -14.39 0.29 -12.73
N GLU A 401 -15.10 1.42 -12.62
CA GLU A 401 -16.35 1.51 -11.84
C GLU A 401 -17.50 0.73 -12.49
N ILE A 402 -17.54 0.69 -13.83
CA ILE A 402 -18.56 -0.08 -14.56
C ILE A 402 -18.34 -1.58 -14.33
N ILE A 403 -17.08 -2.03 -14.46
CA ILE A 403 -16.72 -3.43 -14.21
C ILE A 403 -17.02 -3.81 -12.75
N ASP A 404 -16.65 -2.97 -11.78
CA ASP A 404 -16.92 -3.22 -10.38
C ASP A 404 -18.43 -3.37 -10.10
N LYS A 405 -19.28 -2.51 -10.68
CA LYS A 405 -20.75 -2.63 -10.55
C LYS A 405 -21.30 -3.97 -11.09
N HIS A 406 -20.77 -4.46 -12.19
CA HIS A 406 -21.16 -5.77 -12.71
C HIS A 406 -20.62 -6.90 -11.83
N CYS A 407 -19.37 -6.82 -11.38
CA CYS A 407 -18.77 -7.80 -10.48
C CYS A 407 -19.48 -7.86 -9.13
N GLN A 408 -19.90 -6.73 -8.56
CA GLN A 408 -20.66 -6.73 -7.30
C GLN A 408 -22.00 -7.47 -7.43
N LYS A 409 -22.72 -7.33 -8.55
CA LYS A 409 -23.93 -8.10 -8.81
C LYS A 409 -23.69 -9.61 -8.88
N LEU A 410 -22.47 -10.01 -9.19
CA LEU A 410 -22.03 -11.40 -9.29
C LEU A 410 -21.34 -11.91 -8.00
N GLY A 411 -21.19 -11.05 -6.99
CA GLY A 411 -20.66 -11.42 -5.68
C GLY A 411 -19.18 -11.11 -5.45
N LEU A 412 -18.58 -10.17 -6.20
CA LEU A 412 -17.19 -9.73 -6.02
C LEU A 412 -17.10 -8.22 -5.93
N LEU A 413 -16.52 -7.70 -4.84
CA LEU A 413 -16.10 -6.31 -4.74
C LEU A 413 -14.71 -6.15 -5.34
N LEU A 414 -14.51 -5.09 -6.14
CA LEU A 414 -13.20 -4.68 -6.65
C LEU A 414 -12.78 -3.34 -6.03
N ARG A 415 -11.56 -2.93 -6.32
CA ARG A 415 -11.11 -1.56 -6.11
C ARG A 415 -10.90 -0.89 -7.47
N PRO A 416 -11.91 -0.19 -7.99
CA PRO A 416 -11.79 0.53 -9.26
C PRO A 416 -10.85 1.74 -9.11
N ALA A 417 -10.06 2.00 -10.14
CA ALA A 417 -9.23 3.19 -10.24
C ALA A 417 -9.18 3.62 -11.72
N ILE A 418 -10.08 4.52 -12.12
CA ILE A 418 -10.25 4.99 -13.51
C ILE A 418 -10.57 3.79 -14.44
N ASN A 419 -9.60 3.34 -15.24
CA ASN A 419 -9.69 2.20 -16.14
C ASN A 419 -9.10 0.90 -15.56
N MET A 420 -8.75 0.90 -14.28
CA MET A 420 -8.11 -0.23 -13.61
C MET A 420 -9.05 -0.90 -12.62
N CYS A 421 -8.99 -2.22 -12.54
CA CYS A 421 -9.60 -3.05 -11.52
C CYS A 421 -8.49 -3.68 -10.68
N ILE A 422 -8.41 -3.32 -9.41
CA ILE A 422 -7.35 -3.76 -8.51
C ILE A 422 -7.88 -4.80 -7.55
N LEU A 423 -7.10 -5.85 -7.35
CA LEU A 423 -7.36 -6.99 -6.49
C LEU A 423 -6.19 -7.22 -5.53
N SER A 424 -6.52 -7.54 -4.30
CA SER A 424 -5.60 -7.97 -3.25
C SER A 424 -6.35 -8.78 -2.20
N PRO A 425 -6.95 -9.93 -2.57
CA PRO A 425 -7.86 -10.65 -1.69
C PRO A 425 -7.18 -11.06 -0.38
N PRO A 426 -7.95 -11.40 0.68
CA PRO A 426 -7.38 -11.96 1.90
C PRO A 426 -6.47 -13.15 1.59
N LEU A 427 -5.36 -13.30 2.34
CA LEU A 427 -4.35 -14.33 2.10
C LEU A 427 -4.81 -15.75 2.46
N ILE A 428 -5.99 -15.85 3.06
CA ILE A 428 -6.65 -17.11 3.43
C ILE A 428 -7.54 -17.69 2.32
N ILE A 429 -7.55 -17.10 1.12
CA ILE A 429 -8.24 -17.68 -0.04
C ILE A 429 -7.68 -19.04 -0.38
N ASN A 430 -8.49 -19.86 -1.05
CA ASN A 430 -8.09 -21.14 -1.61
C ASN A 430 -8.18 -21.11 -3.14
N LYS A 431 -7.81 -22.22 -3.79
CA LYS A 431 -7.82 -22.34 -5.26
C LYS A 431 -9.21 -22.14 -5.85
N HIS A 432 -10.25 -22.67 -5.20
CA HIS A 432 -11.64 -22.50 -5.66
C HIS A 432 -12.07 -21.02 -5.60
N ASP A 433 -11.62 -20.28 -4.59
CA ASP A 433 -11.89 -18.84 -4.50
C ASP A 433 -11.23 -18.07 -5.66
N ILE A 434 -10.02 -18.47 -6.06
CA ILE A 434 -9.33 -17.88 -7.23
C ILE A 434 -10.13 -18.15 -8.51
N ASP A 435 -10.53 -19.41 -8.73
CA ASP A 435 -11.34 -19.81 -9.89
C ASP A 435 -12.64 -18.97 -9.96
N ASN A 436 -13.29 -18.78 -8.81
CA ASN A 436 -14.52 -17.99 -8.70
C ASN A 436 -14.28 -16.51 -8.98
N ILE A 437 -13.25 -15.91 -8.39
CA ILE A 437 -12.85 -14.51 -8.63
C ILE A 437 -12.62 -14.28 -10.14
N VAL A 438 -11.85 -15.13 -10.80
CA VAL A 438 -11.53 -14.98 -12.23
C VAL A 438 -12.78 -15.18 -13.10
N SER A 439 -13.65 -16.13 -12.75
CA SER A 439 -14.93 -16.32 -13.45
C SER A 439 -15.84 -15.11 -13.36
N ILE A 440 -15.98 -14.53 -12.15
CA ILE A 440 -16.79 -13.30 -11.94
C ILE A 440 -16.21 -12.12 -12.70
N LEU A 441 -14.88 -11.94 -12.63
CA LEU A 441 -14.18 -10.88 -13.39
C LEU A 441 -14.45 -10.99 -14.89
N ARG A 442 -14.29 -12.19 -15.48
CA ARG A 442 -14.55 -12.42 -16.90
C ARG A 442 -15.98 -12.04 -17.28
N GLN A 443 -16.96 -12.49 -16.52
CA GLN A 443 -18.36 -12.17 -16.76
C GLN A 443 -18.63 -10.67 -16.57
N GLY A 444 -18.11 -10.04 -15.53
CA GLY A 444 -18.26 -8.61 -15.26
C GLY A 444 -17.64 -7.75 -16.37
N ILE A 445 -16.47 -8.14 -16.89
CA ILE A 445 -15.81 -7.44 -18.01
C ILE A 445 -16.65 -7.59 -19.29
N ILE A 446 -17.14 -8.79 -19.62
CA ILE A 446 -17.99 -9.04 -20.81
C ILE A 446 -19.26 -8.18 -20.73
N GLN A 447 -19.97 -8.18 -19.61
CA GLN A 447 -21.16 -7.35 -19.40
C GLN A 447 -20.86 -5.85 -19.52
N SER A 448 -19.68 -5.44 -19.06
CA SER A 448 -19.23 -4.04 -19.19
C SER A 448 -18.94 -3.67 -20.64
N MET A 449 -18.34 -4.57 -21.42
CA MET A 449 -18.13 -4.37 -22.86
C MET A 449 -19.47 -4.21 -23.60
N GLU A 450 -20.46 -5.04 -23.27
CA GLU A 450 -21.81 -4.96 -23.85
C GLU A 450 -22.50 -3.62 -23.48
N GLU A 451 -22.38 -3.19 -22.22
CA GLU A 451 -22.90 -1.89 -21.76
C GLU A 451 -22.25 -0.72 -22.50
N LEU A 452 -20.92 -0.73 -22.63
CA LEU A 452 -20.17 0.32 -23.34
C LEU A 452 -20.55 0.37 -24.83
N LYS A 453 -20.67 -0.78 -25.50
CA LYS A 453 -21.14 -0.86 -26.90
C LYS A 453 -22.57 -0.31 -27.05
N SER A 454 -23.46 -0.68 -26.14
CA SER A 454 -24.87 -0.21 -26.21
C SER A 454 -25.01 1.30 -26.05
N LYS A 455 -24.02 1.94 -25.43
CA LYS A 455 -23.94 3.39 -25.20
C LYS A 455 -23.08 4.12 -26.24
N ASP A 456 -22.61 3.43 -27.26
CA ASP A 456 -21.72 3.97 -28.29
C ASP A 456 -20.41 4.57 -27.75
N LEU A 457 -19.91 4.01 -26.63
CA LEU A 457 -18.71 4.48 -25.95
C LEU A 457 -17.47 3.64 -26.25
N TRP A 458 -17.65 2.46 -26.85
CA TRP A 458 -16.57 1.55 -27.23
C TRP A 458 -16.99 0.71 -28.45
N HIS A 459 -16.10 0.57 -29.44
CA HIS A 459 -16.49 0.09 -30.81
C HIS A 459 -15.75 -1.19 -31.25
N ASN A 460 -14.92 -1.84 -30.39
CA ASN A 460 -14.20 -3.07 -30.79
C ASN A 460 -14.99 -4.35 -30.57
#